data_2d4c13e64b8a26c21336c1f5f1da7c4f
#
_entry.id   2d4c13e64b8a26c21336c1f5f1da7c4f
#
_cell.length_a   1.000
_cell.length_b   1.000
_cell.length_c   1.000
_cell.angle_alpha   90.00
_cell.angle_beta   90.00
_cell.angle_gamma   90.00
#
_symmetry.space_group_name_H-M   'P 1'
#
loop_
_entity.id
_entity.type
_entity.pdbx_description
1 polymer ?
#
loop_
_entity_poly.entity_id
_entity_poly.type
_entity_poly.pdbx_seq_one_letter_code
_entity_poly.pdbx_strand_id
1 'polypeptide(L)'
;NSTIIASRNYYTAGTDGNWLFRISNASQLGFATYDGNGNEEYSQFSFTVKRGRWYHFAVVREGTGSNQLKIYIDGTSVGAMTVSKSLSAGSTDIGIGEDLSGTNGEFQGFISNIRIIKGTALYTSNFTPPTSPLTNVTNTKLLCCQSTTSVTAAAVAPASITAQGSARVDTKNPFDAYSVDGVGYPNTTAAGITEGSATLDGASVNRKVGFSIVSWTGNNSSSTTIGHGLNQKADIIILKNTSGTENWRVYYILADGTYDFTYLNTNGTKNDSGYALPTATVFNKADTNGANMVAYVWRSVPGYSKMGSYKGNGNTDGIYVPCGFRPAFVLTKINDTMNENWTISDSTRSPSNPVDLFLRSDENTADSTGAAKMDFLSKGFKLRNTDDKTNRSGATYIFMAFAEQTSISPYHTDTNAR
;
A
#
# COMPACT_ATOMS: atom_id res chain seq x y z
N ASN A 1 2.33 23.71 -6.20
CA ASN A 1 1.95 23.45 -7.60
C ASN A 1 2.81 22.33 -8.15
N SER A 2 2.23 21.36 -8.86
CA SER A 2 2.95 20.29 -9.52
C SER A 2 2.34 20.08 -10.91
N THR A 3 3.09 20.39 -11.96
CA THR A 3 2.62 20.30 -13.34
C THR A 3 2.58 18.84 -13.79
N ILE A 4 1.45 18.39 -14.29
CA ILE A 4 1.30 17.07 -14.89
C ILE A 4 1.72 17.13 -16.36
N ILE A 5 1.18 18.10 -17.10
CA ILE A 5 1.46 18.32 -18.51
C ILE A 5 1.14 19.76 -18.89
N ALA A 6 1.98 20.37 -19.72
CA ALA A 6 1.79 21.72 -20.22
C ALA A 6 2.31 21.88 -21.64
N SER A 7 1.75 22.83 -22.39
CA SER A 7 2.42 23.38 -23.55
C SER A 7 3.52 24.33 -23.09
N ARG A 8 4.67 24.34 -23.80
CA ARG A 8 5.82 25.14 -23.43
C ARG A 8 5.49 26.64 -23.38
N ASN A 9 6.15 27.35 -22.48
CA ASN A 9 6.03 28.79 -22.31
C ASN A 9 4.61 29.26 -21.94
N TYR A 10 3.96 28.54 -21.05
CA TYR A 10 2.65 28.89 -20.54
C TYR A 10 2.46 30.37 -20.18
N TYR A 11 3.49 31.01 -19.62
CA TYR A 11 3.47 32.44 -19.25
C TYR A 11 4.06 33.40 -20.31
N THR A 12 4.39 32.92 -21.49
CA THR A 12 4.98 33.82 -22.51
C THR A 12 3.88 34.56 -23.24
N ALA A 13 3.85 35.90 -23.10
CA ALA A 13 2.98 36.77 -23.87
C ALA A 13 3.27 36.62 -25.36
N GLY A 14 2.22 36.66 -26.20
CA GLY A 14 2.35 36.61 -27.65
C GLY A 14 2.15 35.22 -28.28
N THR A 15 1.83 34.18 -27.54
CA THR A 15 1.51 32.84 -28.08
C THR A 15 0.11 32.40 -27.70
N ASP A 16 -0.78 32.33 -28.68
CA ASP A 16 -2.14 31.81 -28.52
C ASP A 16 -2.14 30.30 -28.24
N GLY A 17 -2.99 29.89 -27.31
CA GLY A 17 -3.35 28.50 -27.15
C GLY A 17 -2.47 27.69 -26.21
N ASN A 18 -1.60 28.34 -25.44
CA ASN A 18 -0.86 27.67 -24.37
C ASN A 18 -1.80 27.18 -23.31
N TRP A 19 -1.52 26.03 -22.74
CA TRP A 19 -2.36 25.40 -21.74
C TRP A 19 -1.52 24.64 -20.70
N LEU A 20 -2.11 24.46 -19.51
CA LEU A 20 -1.47 23.81 -18.37
C LEU A 20 -2.49 22.97 -17.62
N PHE A 21 -2.14 21.74 -17.31
CA PHE A 21 -2.85 20.89 -16.37
C PHE A 21 -1.95 20.52 -15.20
N ARG A 22 -2.39 20.81 -13.96
CA ARG A 22 -1.56 20.69 -12.76
C ARG A 22 -2.35 20.29 -11.53
N ILE A 23 -1.65 19.79 -10.52
CA ILE A 23 -2.12 19.77 -9.12
C ILE A 23 -1.78 21.12 -8.53
N SER A 24 -2.79 21.97 -8.28
CA SER A 24 -2.62 23.34 -7.79
C SER A 24 -2.23 23.39 -6.31
N ASN A 25 -2.78 22.45 -5.51
CA ASN A 25 -2.46 22.21 -4.11
C ASN A 25 -2.92 20.81 -3.70
N ALA A 26 -2.80 20.45 -2.43
CA ALA A 26 -3.19 19.12 -1.92
C ALA A 26 -4.67 18.76 -2.13
N SER A 27 -5.52 19.74 -2.47
CA SER A 27 -6.97 19.57 -2.55
C SER A 27 -7.58 20.02 -3.89
N GLN A 28 -6.75 20.40 -4.88
CA GLN A 28 -7.26 20.98 -6.12
C GLN A 28 -6.43 20.61 -7.35
N LEU A 29 -7.12 20.28 -8.45
CA LEU A 29 -6.58 20.28 -9.80
C LEU A 29 -6.81 21.64 -10.45
N GLY A 30 -5.90 22.09 -11.29
CA GLY A 30 -6.05 23.30 -12.08
C GLY A 30 -5.89 23.02 -13.57
N PHE A 31 -6.78 23.60 -14.38
CA PHE A 31 -6.58 23.71 -15.81
C PHE A 31 -6.61 25.18 -16.21
N ALA A 32 -5.65 25.58 -17.02
CA ALA A 32 -5.57 26.94 -17.52
C ALA A 32 -5.21 26.97 -18.99
N THR A 33 -5.66 28.01 -19.68
CA THR A 33 -5.23 28.34 -21.03
C THR A 33 -5.00 29.85 -21.15
N TYR A 34 -4.06 30.23 -22.00
CA TYR A 34 -3.74 31.63 -22.30
C TYR A 34 -3.98 31.96 -23.78
N ASP A 35 -4.41 33.20 -24.03
CA ASP A 35 -4.26 33.78 -25.34
C ASP A 35 -2.94 34.59 -25.45
N GLY A 36 -2.52 34.93 -26.66
CA GLY A 36 -1.31 35.71 -26.90
C GLY A 36 -1.31 37.13 -26.30
N ASN A 37 -2.42 37.62 -25.77
CA ASN A 37 -2.58 38.93 -25.15
C ASN A 37 -2.49 38.87 -23.63
N GLY A 38 -2.20 37.70 -23.04
CA GLY A 38 -2.07 37.51 -21.59
C GLY A 38 -3.40 37.31 -20.84
N ASN A 39 -4.50 37.07 -21.56
CA ASN A 39 -5.76 36.72 -20.87
C ASN A 39 -5.82 35.22 -20.57
N GLU A 40 -6.13 34.90 -19.34
CA GLU A 40 -6.25 33.54 -18.82
C GLU A 40 -7.70 33.08 -18.74
N GLU A 41 -7.97 31.84 -19.16
CA GLU A 41 -9.15 31.07 -18.74
C GLU A 41 -8.67 29.99 -17.78
N TYR A 42 -9.02 30.10 -16.50
CA TYR A 42 -8.55 29.23 -15.44
C TYR A 42 -9.68 28.70 -14.57
N SER A 43 -9.64 27.44 -14.22
CA SER A 43 -10.52 26.84 -13.23
C SER A 43 -9.80 25.84 -12.34
N GLN A 44 -10.29 25.72 -11.13
CA GLN A 44 -9.87 24.73 -10.15
C GLN A 44 -11.00 23.75 -9.85
N PHE A 45 -10.63 22.50 -9.67
CA PHE A 45 -11.56 21.39 -9.43
C PHE A 45 -11.17 20.71 -8.13
N SER A 46 -12.15 20.40 -7.27
CA SER A 46 -11.91 19.73 -6.00
C SER A 46 -11.29 18.36 -6.22
N PHE A 47 -10.14 18.13 -5.57
CA PHE A 47 -9.42 16.87 -5.63
C PHE A 47 -8.48 16.74 -4.43
N THR A 48 -8.68 15.72 -3.61
CA THR A 48 -7.77 15.44 -2.49
C THR A 48 -6.75 14.39 -2.89
N VAL A 49 -5.49 14.79 -2.94
CA VAL A 49 -4.37 13.89 -3.25
C VAL A 49 -4.14 12.94 -2.08
N LYS A 50 -4.22 11.65 -2.34
CA LYS A 50 -3.74 10.59 -1.43
C LYS A 50 -2.38 10.10 -1.93
N ARG A 51 -1.36 10.14 -1.09
CA ARG A 51 -0.02 9.64 -1.42
C ARG A 51 -0.04 8.11 -1.57
N GLY A 52 0.82 7.59 -2.44
CA GLY A 52 0.96 6.15 -2.64
C GLY A 52 -0.16 5.51 -3.48
N ARG A 53 -0.96 6.31 -4.16
CA ARG A 53 -2.03 5.88 -5.06
C ARG A 53 -1.82 6.41 -6.46
N TRP A 54 -2.13 5.59 -7.47
CA TRP A 54 -2.30 6.00 -8.85
C TRP A 54 -3.69 6.60 -9.09
N TYR A 55 -3.74 7.59 -9.96
CA TYR A 55 -4.97 8.22 -10.42
C TYR A 55 -4.99 8.26 -11.94
N HIS A 56 -6.14 8.00 -12.54
CA HIS A 56 -6.37 8.23 -13.96
C HIS A 56 -6.97 9.62 -14.14
N PHE A 57 -6.27 10.49 -14.85
CA PHE A 57 -6.78 11.81 -15.23
C PHE A 57 -7.17 11.82 -16.71
N ALA A 58 -8.30 12.43 -17.02
CA ALA A 58 -8.66 12.77 -18.39
C ALA A 58 -9.14 14.23 -18.46
N VAL A 59 -8.57 15.00 -19.37
CA VAL A 59 -9.02 16.34 -19.74
C VAL A 59 -9.59 16.23 -21.13
N VAL A 60 -10.87 16.48 -21.29
CA VAL A 60 -11.60 16.26 -22.54
C VAL A 60 -12.31 17.54 -22.96
N ARG A 61 -11.99 18.02 -24.16
CA ARG A 61 -12.68 19.15 -24.76
C ARG A 61 -13.57 18.69 -25.89
N GLU A 62 -14.88 18.87 -25.74
CA GLU A 62 -15.89 18.52 -26.75
C GLU A 62 -16.15 19.65 -27.75
N GLY A 63 -15.86 20.90 -27.36
CA GLY A 63 -16.04 22.08 -28.19
C GLY A 63 -15.62 23.36 -27.47
N THR A 64 -16.08 24.51 -27.96
CA THR A 64 -15.77 25.85 -27.43
C THR A 64 -16.94 26.50 -26.69
N GLY A 65 -18.07 25.81 -26.61
CA GLY A 65 -19.24 26.28 -25.88
C GLY A 65 -19.11 26.18 -24.36
N SER A 66 -20.17 26.60 -23.67
CA SER A 66 -20.22 26.61 -22.21
C SER A 66 -19.99 25.21 -21.62
N ASN A 67 -19.05 25.11 -20.68
CA ASN A 67 -18.72 23.87 -19.95
C ASN A 67 -18.35 22.66 -20.82
N GLN A 68 -17.77 22.88 -21.99
CA GLN A 68 -17.38 21.81 -22.90
C GLN A 68 -15.95 21.30 -22.72
N LEU A 69 -15.18 21.82 -21.77
CA LEU A 69 -13.97 21.16 -21.29
C LEU A 69 -14.30 20.50 -19.94
N LYS A 70 -14.17 19.19 -19.88
CA LYS A 70 -14.49 18.35 -18.72
C LYS A 70 -13.23 17.73 -18.13
N ILE A 71 -13.17 17.64 -16.82
CA ILE A 71 -12.09 16.96 -16.09
C ILE A 71 -12.66 15.71 -15.43
N TYR A 72 -11.97 14.59 -15.61
CA TYR A 72 -12.30 13.31 -15.00
C TYR A 72 -11.15 12.81 -14.13
N ILE A 73 -11.50 12.25 -12.98
CA ILE A 73 -10.59 11.52 -12.09
C ILE A 73 -11.16 10.12 -11.91
N ASP A 74 -10.34 9.11 -12.19
CA ASP A 74 -10.73 7.69 -12.12
C ASP A 74 -12.06 7.42 -12.85
N GLY A 75 -12.22 8.08 -14.00
CA GLY A 75 -13.41 7.95 -14.87
C GLY A 75 -14.65 8.72 -14.43
N THR A 76 -14.62 9.40 -13.29
CA THR A 76 -15.72 10.21 -12.77
C THR A 76 -15.47 11.70 -13.05
N SER A 77 -16.44 12.40 -13.60
CA SER A 77 -16.36 13.84 -13.84
C SER A 77 -16.31 14.59 -12.50
N VAL A 78 -15.30 15.45 -12.36
CA VAL A 78 -15.13 16.32 -11.18
C VAL A 78 -15.49 17.78 -11.46
N GLY A 79 -15.76 18.10 -12.71
CA GLY A 79 -16.23 19.41 -13.13
C GLY A 79 -15.98 19.70 -14.61
N ALA A 80 -16.45 20.86 -15.03
CA ALA A 80 -16.28 21.36 -16.37
C ALA A 80 -16.02 22.86 -16.35
N MET A 81 -15.41 23.37 -17.43
CA MET A 81 -15.19 24.80 -17.67
C MET A 81 -15.41 25.16 -19.13
N THR A 82 -15.63 26.43 -19.37
CA THR A 82 -15.66 26.99 -20.71
C THR A 82 -14.23 27.35 -21.13
N VAL A 83 -13.82 26.83 -22.25
CA VAL A 83 -12.55 27.21 -22.92
C VAL A 83 -12.88 27.65 -24.33
N SER A 84 -12.97 28.95 -24.53
CA SER A 84 -13.31 29.54 -25.83
C SER A 84 -12.10 29.61 -26.78
N LYS A 85 -10.90 29.63 -26.20
CA LYS A 85 -9.63 29.81 -26.91
C LYS A 85 -9.17 28.55 -27.65
N SER A 86 -8.34 28.74 -28.66
CA SER A 86 -7.68 27.62 -29.33
C SER A 86 -6.69 26.93 -28.37
N LEU A 87 -6.72 25.61 -28.31
CA LEU A 87 -5.66 24.83 -27.66
C LEU A 87 -4.69 24.38 -28.75
N SER A 88 -3.84 25.28 -29.18
CA SER A 88 -2.71 24.93 -30.03
C SER A 88 -1.43 24.99 -29.19
N ALA A 89 -0.57 24.01 -29.28
CA ALA A 89 0.81 24.26 -28.90
C ALA A 89 1.35 25.17 -30.00
N GLY A 90 1.35 26.46 -29.76
CA GLY A 90 2.06 27.40 -30.67
C GLY A 90 3.43 26.83 -30.93
N SER A 91 4.09 26.87 -31.97
CA SER A 91 5.36 26.31 -32.44
C SER A 91 6.31 25.55 -31.47
N THR A 92 5.86 25.07 -30.30
CA THR A 92 6.76 24.68 -29.22
C THR A 92 6.34 23.38 -28.52
N ASP A 93 7.27 22.88 -27.74
CA ASP A 93 7.27 21.57 -27.10
C ASP A 93 6.18 21.42 -26.06
N ILE A 94 5.84 20.17 -25.71
CA ILE A 94 4.99 19.80 -24.58
C ILE A 94 5.90 19.33 -23.46
N GLY A 95 5.78 19.94 -22.27
CA GLY A 95 6.41 19.49 -21.03
C GLY A 95 5.55 18.44 -20.34
N ILE A 96 6.16 17.34 -19.91
CA ILE A 96 5.54 16.30 -19.10
C ILE A 96 6.24 16.30 -17.74
N GLY A 97 5.49 16.54 -16.68
CA GLY A 97 6.02 16.66 -15.32
C GLY A 97 6.64 18.01 -15.01
N GLU A 98 6.59 18.96 -15.94
CA GLU A 98 7.16 20.32 -15.82
C GLU A 98 6.46 21.28 -16.77
N ASP A 99 6.42 22.58 -16.44
CA ASP A 99 5.85 23.61 -17.29
C ASP A 99 6.87 24.27 -18.24
N LEU A 100 8.12 23.81 -18.20
CA LEU A 100 9.26 24.31 -19.01
C LEU A 100 9.59 25.80 -18.80
N SER A 101 9.00 26.47 -17.85
CA SER A 101 9.35 27.85 -17.47
C SER A 101 10.54 27.91 -16.51
N GLY A 102 10.95 26.78 -15.95
CA GLY A 102 12.12 26.65 -15.07
C GLY A 102 11.92 27.25 -13.67
N THR A 103 10.72 27.72 -13.33
CA THR A 103 10.51 28.48 -12.10
C THR A 103 9.56 27.85 -11.10
N ASN A 104 8.68 26.95 -11.50
CA ASN A 104 7.72 26.32 -10.55
C ASN A 104 7.06 25.07 -11.12
N GLY A 105 6.97 24.04 -10.32
CA GLY A 105 5.98 23.03 -10.56
C GLY A 105 6.45 21.69 -11.08
N GLU A 106 7.69 21.32 -10.84
CA GLU A 106 8.15 19.94 -11.09
C GLU A 106 7.23 18.94 -10.39
N PHE A 107 6.83 17.92 -11.13
CA PHE A 107 6.02 16.83 -10.59
C PHE A 107 6.93 15.84 -9.85
N GLN A 108 6.76 15.77 -8.53
CA GLN A 108 7.46 14.81 -7.70
C GLN A 108 6.63 13.54 -7.53
N GLY A 109 6.79 12.62 -8.46
CA GLY A 109 6.01 11.38 -8.46
C GLY A 109 6.23 10.57 -9.73
N PHE A 110 5.30 9.65 -9.97
CA PHE A 110 5.33 8.80 -11.16
C PHE A 110 4.25 9.23 -12.15
N ILE A 111 4.62 9.33 -13.42
CA ILE A 111 3.72 9.60 -14.54
C ILE A 111 3.81 8.41 -15.49
N SER A 112 2.68 7.91 -15.94
CA SER A 112 2.63 6.75 -16.83
C SER A 112 1.49 6.90 -17.82
N ASN A 113 1.66 6.34 -19.03
CA ASN A 113 0.59 6.19 -20.01
C ASN A 113 -0.07 7.52 -20.42
N ILE A 114 0.74 8.46 -20.88
CA ILE A 114 0.22 9.72 -21.46
C ILE A 114 -0.23 9.48 -22.88
N ARG A 115 -1.48 9.87 -23.19
CA ARG A 115 -2.03 9.90 -24.54
C ARG A 115 -2.70 11.25 -24.83
N ILE A 116 -2.32 11.88 -25.94
CA ILE A 116 -2.98 13.07 -26.48
C ILE A 116 -3.68 12.68 -27.78
N ILE A 117 -4.95 13.01 -27.87
CA ILE A 117 -5.80 12.81 -29.05
C ILE A 117 -6.25 14.20 -29.53
N LYS A 118 -6.18 14.47 -30.85
CA LYS A 118 -6.62 15.72 -31.42
C LYS A 118 -7.72 15.50 -32.47
N GLY A 119 -8.89 16.12 -32.25
CA GLY A 119 -10.04 16.03 -33.17
C GLY A 119 -11.08 15.00 -32.78
N THR A 120 -10.93 14.30 -31.64
CA THR A 120 -11.92 13.36 -31.11
C THR A 120 -11.96 13.45 -29.60
N ALA A 121 -13.11 13.70 -29.03
CA ALA A 121 -13.37 13.58 -27.60
C ALA A 121 -13.66 12.10 -27.27
N LEU A 122 -12.71 11.42 -26.63
CA LEU A 122 -12.85 9.98 -26.37
C LEU A 122 -13.83 9.68 -25.21
N TYR A 123 -13.89 10.55 -24.21
CA TYR A 123 -14.72 10.41 -23.03
C TYR A 123 -15.65 11.62 -22.93
N THR A 124 -16.95 11.41 -23.13
CA THR A 124 -17.98 12.47 -23.09
C THR A 124 -18.88 12.38 -21.86
N SER A 125 -18.81 11.27 -21.14
CA SER A 125 -19.50 10.97 -19.87
C SER A 125 -18.59 10.20 -18.94
N ASN A 126 -19.04 9.84 -17.73
CA ASN A 126 -18.32 8.94 -16.83
C ASN A 126 -17.98 7.62 -17.53
N PHE A 127 -16.80 7.10 -17.27
CA PHE A 127 -16.28 5.90 -17.91
C PHE A 127 -15.48 5.04 -16.91
N THR A 128 -15.22 3.79 -17.26
CA THR A 128 -14.31 2.93 -16.51
C THR A 128 -12.87 3.23 -16.95
N PRO A 129 -11.96 3.60 -16.03
CA PRO A 129 -10.56 3.81 -16.38
C PRO A 129 -9.94 2.59 -17.05
N PRO A 130 -8.96 2.78 -17.96
CA PRO A 130 -8.24 1.69 -18.56
C PRO A 130 -7.57 0.80 -17.50
N THR A 131 -7.68 -0.52 -17.65
CA THR A 131 -7.06 -1.53 -16.76
C THR A 131 -5.82 -2.17 -17.38
N SER A 132 -5.38 -1.66 -18.53
CA SER A 132 -4.18 -2.08 -19.25
C SER A 132 -3.52 -0.86 -19.91
N PRO A 133 -2.25 -0.96 -20.34
CA PRO A 133 -1.58 0.13 -21.03
C PRO A 133 -2.38 0.69 -22.19
N LEU A 134 -2.38 2.03 -22.31
CA LEU A 134 -3.10 2.71 -23.37
C LEU A 134 -2.58 2.28 -24.74
N THR A 135 -3.50 2.10 -25.68
CA THR A 135 -3.16 1.75 -27.06
C THR A 135 -3.29 2.95 -27.99
N ASN A 136 -2.63 2.87 -29.14
CA ASN A 136 -2.82 3.83 -30.21
C ASN A 136 -4.26 3.72 -30.76
N VAL A 137 -4.96 4.84 -30.74
CA VAL A 137 -6.31 4.97 -31.30
C VAL A 137 -6.33 6.05 -32.37
N THR A 138 -7.38 6.11 -33.19
CA THR A 138 -7.53 7.14 -34.23
C THR A 138 -7.31 8.53 -33.65
N ASN A 139 -6.54 9.34 -34.37
CA ASN A 139 -6.18 10.72 -33.99
C ASN A 139 -5.25 10.87 -32.80
N THR A 140 -4.62 9.81 -32.30
CA THR A 140 -3.53 9.92 -31.32
C THR A 140 -2.37 10.71 -31.89
N LYS A 141 -1.89 11.72 -31.18
CA LYS A 141 -0.75 12.57 -31.53
C LYS A 141 0.46 12.30 -30.63
N LEU A 142 0.23 11.83 -29.40
CA LEU A 142 1.26 11.40 -28.46
C LEU A 142 0.77 10.16 -27.73
N LEU A 143 1.63 9.16 -27.57
CA LEU A 143 1.47 8.03 -26.69
C LEU A 143 2.84 7.63 -26.16
N CYS A 144 3.11 7.96 -24.90
CA CYS A 144 4.42 7.79 -24.28
C CYS A 144 4.31 7.43 -22.79
N CYS A 145 5.45 7.38 -22.10
CA CYS A 145 5.57 7.03 -20.68
C CYS A 145 5.05 5.62 -20.35
N GLN A 146 5.29 4.67 -21.25
CA GLN A 146 4.92 3.26 -21.10
C GLN A 146 6.12 2.33 -20.94
N SER A 147 7.34 2.82 -21.22
CA SER A 147 8.56 2.01 -21.18
C SER A 147 9.14 1.97 -19.77
N THR A 148 9.58 0.79 -19.34
CA THR A 148 10.34 0.58 -18.10
C THR A 148 11.87 0.64 -18.32
N THR A 149 12.30 0.88 -19.56
CA THR A 149 13.74 0.87 -19.94
C THR A 149 14.21 2.16 -20.60
N SER A 150 13.29 3.04 -21.05
CA SER A 150 13.64 4.29 -21.71
C SER A 150 12.64 5.40 -21.37
N VAL A 151 13.14 6.53 -20.89
CA VAL A 151 12.35 7.75 -20.61
C VAL A 151 11.87 8.45 -21.87
N THR A 152 12.51 8.21 -23.02
CA THR A 152 12.22 8.86 -24.30
C THR A 152 11.42 7.97 -25.26
N ALA A 153 11.09 6.75 -24.86
CA ALA A 153 10.31 5.85 -25.69
C ALA A 153 8.85 6.31 -25.82
N ALA A 154 8.35 6.30 -27.03
CA ALA A 154 6.95 6.58 -27.35
C ALA A 154 6.44 5.63 -28.43
N ALA A 155 5.20 5.18 -28.31
CA ALA A 155 4.51 4.43 -29.36
C ALA A 155 4.02 5.36 -30.48
N VAL A 156 3.69 6.61 -30.14
CA VAL A 156 3.36 7.68 -31.07
C VAL A 156 3.96 8.98 -30.54
N ALA A 157 4.71 9.69 -31.37
CA ALA A 157 5.20 11.02 -31.03
C ALA A 157 5.28 11.90 -32.31
N PRO A 158 4.93 13.18 -32.22
CA PRO A 158 5.04 14.10 -33.34
C PRO A 158 6.50 14.54 -33.63
N ALA A 159 7.36 14.39 -32.61
CA ALA A 159 8.80 14.74 -32.66
C ALA A 159 9.56 13.90 -31.62
N SER A 160 10.89 14.07 -31.57
CA SER A 160 11.74 13.41 -30.59
C SER A 160 11.38 13.83 -29.16
N ILE A 161 11.34 12.86 -28.25
CA ILE A 161 11.20 13.12 -26.81
C ILE A 161 12.61 13.27 -26.23
N THR A 162 12.84 14.33 -25.46
CA THR A 162 14.09 14.59 -24.76
C THR A 162 13.87 14.50 -23.26
N ALA A 163 14.70 13.73 -22.57
CA ALA A 163 14.70 13.69 -21.11
C ALA A 163 15.31 14.98 -20.56
N GLN A 164 14.70 15.55 -19.53
CA GLN A 164 15.17 16.75 -18.84
C GLN A 164 15.32 16.47 -17.35
N GLY A 165 16.21 17.21 -16.69
CA GLY A 165 16.42 17.16 -15.25
C GLY A 165 16.75 15.75 -14.73
N SER A 166 16.03 15.32 -13.71
CA SER A 166 16.21 14.01 -13.05
C SER A 166 15.22 12.94 -13.53
N ALA A 167 14.60 13.11 -14.70
CA ALA A 167 13.67 12.14 -15.26
C ALA A 167 14.36 10.79 -15.48
N ARG A 168 13.75 9.73 -14.95
CA ARG A 168 14.25 8.36 -15.06
C ARG A 168 13.10 7.37 -15.20
N VAL A 169 13.40 6.19 -15.71
CA VAL A 169 12.45 5.09 -15.74
C VAL A 169 12.28 4.47 -14.36
N ASP A 170 11.10 3.92 -14.13
CA ASP A 170 10.80 3.10 -12.96
C ASP A 170 9.96 1.91 -13.41
N THR A 171 9.97 0.83 -12.62
CA THR A 171 9.17 -0.37 -12.88
C THR A 171 7.73 -0.24 -12.37
N LYS A 172 7.46 0.79 -11.56
CA LYS A 172 6.11 1.04 -11.05
C LYS A 172 5.19 1.51 -12.15
N ASN A 173 4.03 0.90 -12.25
CA ASN A 173 3.01 1.30 -13.23
C ASN A 173 1.61 1.27 -12.60
N PRO A 174 0.62 2.02 -13.18
CA PRO A 174 -0.73 2.12 -12.63
C PRO A 174 -1.53 0.82 -12.66
N PHE A 175 -1.07 -0.19 -13.42
CA PHE A 175 -1.76 -1.47 -13.58
C PHE A 175 -1.29 -2.53 -12.60
N ASP A 176 -0.35 -2.18 -11.69
CA ASP A 176 0.22 -3.04 -10.66
C ASP A 176 -0.22 -2.60 -9.25
N ALA A 177 -1.38 -1.94 -9.12
CA ALA A 177 -1.92 -1.55 -7.82
C ALA A 177 -2.15 -2.75 -6.88
N TYR A 178 -2.32 -3.93 -7.46
CA TYR A 178 -2.47 -5.20 -6.77
C TYR A 178 -1.36 -6.14 -7.20
N SER A 179 -0.61 -6.68 -6.26
CA SER A 179 0.44 -7.67 -6.52
C SER A 179 0.12 -8.98 -5.82
N VAL A 180 0.18 -10.09 -6.55
CA VAL A 180 0.02 -11.42 -5.97
C VAL A 180 1.15 -12.30 -6.47
N ASP A 181 1.92 -12.85 -5.53
CA ASP A 181 3.08 -13.73 -5.79
C ASP A 181 4.12 -13.12 -6.75
N GLY A 182 4.27 -11.79 -6.71
CA GLY A 182 5.21 -11.02 -7.53
C GLY A 182 4.67 -10.62 -8.92
N VAL A 183 3.41 -10.93 -9.22
CA VAL A 183 2.74 -10.52 -10.46
C VAL A 183 1.82 -9.34 -10.17
N GLY A 184 1.95 -8.26 -10.94
CA GLY A 184 1.09 -7.09 -10.85
C GLY A 184 -0.26 -7.27 -11.56
N TYR A 185 -1.30 -6.66 -11.02
CA TYR A 185 -2.66 -6.71 -11.53
C TYR A 185 -3.34 -5.34 -11.44
N PRO A 186 -4.21 -5.00 -12.40
CA PRO A 186 -4.87 -3.69 -12.46
C PRO A 186 -6.02 -3.52 -11.45
N ASN A 187 -6.61 -4.61 -10.96
CA ASN A 187 -7.74 -4.59 -10.04
C ASN A 187 -7.82 -5.88 -9.23
N THR A 188 -8.67 -5.90 -8.21
CA THR A 188 -8.87 -7.03 -7.31
C THR A 188 -9.38 -8.29 -8.03
N THR A 189 -10.24 -8.15 -9.04
CA THR A 189 -10.77 -9.28 -9.81
C THR A 189 -9.66 -9.98 -10.58
N ALA A 190 -8.82 -9.24 -11.29
CA ALA A 190 -7.67 -9.79 -12.00
C ALA A 190 -6.65 -10.42 -11.05
N ALA A 191 -6.46 -9.85 -9.86
CA ALA A 191 -5.60 -10.37 -8.80
C ALA A 191 -6.16 -11.62 -8.09
N GLY A 192 -7.42 -11.99 -8.36
CA GLY A 192 -8.10 -13.08 -7.66
C GLY A 192 -8.39 -12.78 -6.18
N ILE A 193 -8.61 -11.50 -5.85
CA ILE A 193 -9.06 -11.01 -4.53
C ILE A 193 -10.51 -10.55 -4.69
N THR A 194 -11.40 -11.49 -4.97
CA THR A 194 -12.80 -11.20 -5.33
C THR A 194 -13.74 -11.15 -4.15
N GLU A 195 -13.30 -11.69 -3.01
CA GLU A 195 -14.08 -11.72 -1.78
C GLU A 195 -13.81 -10.46 -0.95
N GLY A 196 -14.79 -10.10 -0.14
CA GLY A 196 -14.77 -8.88 0.66
C GLY A 196 -15.72 -7.82 0.13
N SER A 197 -16.39 -7.10 1.04
CA SER A 197 -17.35 -6.05 0.68
C SER A 197 -16.71 -4.65 0.61
N ALA A 198 -15.48 -4.50 1.13
CA ALA A 198 -14.72 -3.27 1.00
C ALA A 198 -14.01 -3.20 -0.36
N THR A 199 -14.01 -2.03 -0.97
CA THR A 199 -13.12 -1.73 -2.08
C THR A 199 -11.71 -1.52 -1.55
N LEU A 200 -10.75 -2.31 -2.02
CA LEU A 200 -9.35 -2.12 -1.68
C LEU A 200 -8.75 -0.97 -2.50
N ASP A 201 -7.90 -0.17 -1.86
CA ASP A 201 -7.06 0.83 -2.53
C ASP A 201 -5.78 0.21 -3.10
N GLY A 202 -5.32 -0.91 -2.54
CA GLY A 202 -4.17 -1.68 -3.00
C GLY A 202 -3.97 -2.98 -2.23
N ALA A 203 -3.22 -3.90 -2.79
CA ALA A 203 -2.83 -5.15 -2.15
C ALA A 203 -1.45 -5.63 -2.62
N SER A 204 -0.67 -6.16 -1.68
CA SER A 204 0.56 -6.90 -1.95
C SER A 204 0.49 -8.24 -1.22
N VAL A 205 0.38 -9.32 -1.97
CA VAL A 205 0.10 -10.66 -1.43
C VAL A 205 1.22 -11.63 -1.86
N ASN A 206 1.79 -12.33 -0.89
CA ASN A 206 2.68 -13.45 -1.15
C ASN A 206 2.10 -14.70 -0.47
N ARG A 207 1.44 -15.54 -1.25
CA ARG A 207 0.80 -16.77 -0.78
C ARG A 207 1.79 -17.81 -0.32
N LYS A 208 3.02 -17.83 -0.89
CA LYS A 208 4.08 -18.79 -0.53
C LYS A 208 4.58 -18.55 0.88
N VAL A 209 4.84 -17.29 1.24
CA VAL A 209 5.30 -16.92 2.58
C VAL A 209 4.16 -16.62 3.54
N GLY A 210 2.91 -16.64 3.07
CA GLY A 210 1.72 -16.45 3.90
C GLY A 210 1.60 -15.04 4.45
N PHE A 211 1.96 -14.02 3.68
CA PHE A 211 1.93 -12.63 4.07
C PHE A 211 1.18 -11.77 3.05
N SER A 212 0.36 -10.86 3.53
CA SER A 212 -0.37 -9.91 2.70
C SER A 212 -0.42 -8.54 3.37
N ILE A 213 -0.33 -7.50 2.55
CA ILE A 213 -0.61 -6.11 2.93
C ILE A 213 -1.80 -5.67 2.10
N VAL A 214 -2.83 -5.14 2.75
CA VAL A 214 -4.01 -4.60 2.07
C VAL A 214 -4.35 -3.23 2.63
N SER A 215 -4.81 -2.33 1.77
CA SER A 215 -5.24 -0.99 2.15
C SER A 215 -6.61 -0.67 1.60
N TRP A 216 -7.38 0.11 2.36
CA TRP A 216 -8.73 0.55 1.99
C TRP A 216 -9.08 1.86 2.69
N THR A 217 -10.16 2.49 2.22
CA THR A 217 -10.78 3.60 2.95
C THR A 217 -11.85 3.05 3.90
N GLY A 218 -11.73 3.37 5.19
CA GLY A 218 -12.66 2.94 6.24
C GLY A 218 -14.07 3.48 6.06
N ASN A 219 -15.07 2.73 6.48
CA ASN A 219 -16.48 3.12 6.41
C ASN A 219 -17.23 3.00 7.74
N ASN A 220 -16.52 2.67 8.83
CA ASN A 220 -17.04 2.47 10.17
C ASN A 220 -18.21 1.45 10.26
N SER A 221 -18.24 0.49 9.34
CA SER A 221 -19.26 -0.56 9.33
C SER A 221 -18.72 -1.88 9.85
N SER A 222 -19.37 -2.45 10.87
CA SER A 222 -19.02 -3.74 11.44
C SER A 222 -19.30 -4.93 10.51
N SER A 223 -20.17 -4.76 9.52
CA SER A 223 -20.51 -5.79 8.53
C SER A 223 -19.55 -5.83 7.35
N THR A 224 -18.71 -4.81 7.17
CA THR A 224 -17.79 -4.76 6.03
C THR A 224 -16.62 -5.71 6.25
N THR A 225 -16.36 -6.54 5.24
CA THR A 225 -15.26 -7.51 5.21
C THR A 225 -14.16 -7.05 4.26
N ILE A 226 -12.91 -7.35 4.61
CA ILE A 226 -11.72 -7.00 3.85
C ILE A 226 -11.13 -8.24 3.21
N GLY A 227 -10.99 -8.25 1.89
CA GLY A 227 -10.30 -9.30 1.16
C GLY A 227 -8.79 -9.24 1.41
N HIS A 228 -8.15 -10.37 1.74
CA HIS A 228 -6.70 -10.39 2.02
C HIS A 228 -5.87 -11.20 1.02
N GLY A 229 -6.49 -11.92 0.10
CA GLY A 229 -5.84 -12.58 -1.02
C GLY A 229 -4.97 -13.81 -0.70
N LEU A 230 -4.81 -14.23 0.55
CA LEU A 230 -3.97 -15.37 0.94
C LEU A 230 -4.56 -16.73 0.55
N ASN A 231 -5.88 -16.80 0.31
CA ASN A 231 -6.64 -18.03 0.01
C ASN A 231 -6.52 -19.11 1.10
N GLN A 232 -6.13 -18.71 2.31
CA GLN A 232 -6.10 -19.53 3.52
C GLN A 232 -6.36 -18.61 4.72
N LYS A 233 -6.97 -19.16 5.78
CA LYS A 233 -7.32 -18.40 6.96
C LYS A 233 -6.13 -17.67 7.56
N ALA A 234 -6.32 -16.39 7.89
CA ALA A 234 -5.32 -15.60 8.59
C ALA A 234 -5.23 -16.01 10.05
N ASP A 235 -4.02 -16.06 10.61
CA ASP A 235 -3.77 -16.35 12.02
C ASP A 235 -3.65 -15.06 12.83
N ILE A 236 -2.93 -14.05 12.29
CA ILE A 236 -2.72 -12.73 12.91
C ILE A 236 -2.93 -11.65 11.86
N ILE A 237 -3.56 -10.55 12.29
CA ILE A 237 -3.79 -9.36 11.48
C ILE A 237 -3.39 -8.13 12.30
N ILE A 238 -2.42 -7.36 11.83
CA ILE A 238 -2.04 -6.07 12.42
C ILE A 238 -2.66 -4.96 11.59
N LEU A 239 -3.49 -4.14 12.20
CA LEU A 239 -4.28 -3.10 11.55
C LEU A 239 -3.91 -1.73 12.09
N LYS A 240 -3.79 -0.73 11.18
CA LYS A 240 -3.50 0.65 11.52
C LYS A 240 -4.33 1.62 10.68
N ASN A 241 -4.90 2.63 11.34
CA ASN A 241 -5.35 3.86 10.72
C ASN A 241 -4.13 4.75 10.42
N THR A 242 -3.81 4.97 9.15
CA THR A 242 -2.65 5.76 8.73
C THR A 242 -2.93 7.27 8.65
N SER A 243 -4.19 7.67 8.77
CA SER A 243 -4.64 9.07 8.81
C SER A 243 -5.03 9.55 10.21
N GLY A 244 -4.89 8.69 11.24
CA GLY A 244 -5.24 8.98 12.62
C GLY A 244 -4.22 8.43 13.62
N THR A 245 -4.44 8.76 14.90
CA THR A 245 -3.56 8.42 16.01
C THR A 245 -3.95 7.15 16.77
N GLU A 246 -4.97 6.40 16.29
CA GLU A 246 -5.45 5.18 16.92
C GLU A 246 -4.33 4.14 17.05
N ASN A 247 -4.43 3.32 18.10
CA ASN A 247 -3.47 2.27 18.37
C ASN A 247 -3.39 1.24 17.24
N TRP A 248 -2.25 0.57 17.13
CA TRP A 248 -2.07 -0.58 16.26
C TRP A 248 -2.82 -1.78 16.82
N ARG A 249 -3.92 -2.17 16.19
CA ARG A 249 -4.70 -3.34 16.62
C ARG A 249 -4.10 -4.62 16.08
N VAL A 250 -3.92 -5.60 16.95
CA VAL A 250 -3.47 -6.96 16.59
C VAL A 250 -4.64 -7.89 16.83
N TYR A 251 -5.26 -8.38 15.76
CA TYR A 251 -6.32 -9.37 15.80
C TYR A 251 -5.76 -10.78 15.64
N TYR A 252 -6.33 -11.76 16.33
CA TYR A 252 -5.90 -13.16 16.29
C TYR A 252 -7.01 -14.11 16.74
N ILE A 253 -6.81 -15.42 16.43
CA ILE A 253 -7.73 -16.52 16.80
C ILE A 253 -6.98 -17.65 17.52
N LEU A 254 -5.82 -17.36 18.08
CA LEU A 254 -4.79 -18.36 18.41
C LEU A 254 -4.96 -18.99 19.78
N ALA A 255 -5.67 -18.36 20.72
CA ALA A 255 -5.67 -18.76 22.11
C ALA A 255 -6.81 -19.70 22.47
N ASP A 256 -8.04 -19.33 22.18
CA ASP A 256 -9.25 -20.05 22.61
C ASP A 256 -10.24 -20.28 21.46
N GLY A 257 -9.88 -19.87 20.23
CA GLY A 257 -10.71 -20.00 19.04
C GLY A 257 -11.71 -18.87 18.84
N THR A 258 -11.71 -17.86 19.73
CA THR A 258 -12.45 -16.60 19.55
C THR A 258 -11.63 -15.60 18.76
N TYR A 259 -12.29 -14.57 18.20
CA TYR A 259 -11.61 -13.52 17.48
C TYR A 259 -11.32 -12.36 18.42
N ASP A 260 -10.16 -12.42 19.03
CA ASP A 260 -9.68 -11.45 20.00
C ASP A 260 -8.80 -10.38 19.35
N PHE A 261 -8.58 -9.27 20.07
CA PHE A 261 -7.55 -8.30 19.73
C PHE A 261 -6.86 -7.73 20.97
N THR A 262 -5.65 -7.23 20.74
CA THR A 262 -4.88 -6.37 21.64
C THR A 262 -4.23 -5.25 20.84
N TYR A 263 -3.36 -4.46 21.47
CA TYR A 263 -2.62 -3.39 20.79
C TYR A 263 -1.13 -3.67 20.80
N LEU A 264 -0.46 -3.46 19.65
CA LEU A 264 0.99 -3.68 19.51
C LEU A 264 1.82 -2.61 20.26
N ASN A 265 1.29 -1.43 20.38
CA ASN A 265 1.96 -0.25 20.96
C ASN A 265 1.49 0.07 22.39
N THR A 266 0.87 -0.89 23.08
CA THR A 266 0.49 -0.79 24.49
C THR A 266 0.61 -2.15 25.18
N ASN A 267 0.76 -2.16 26.50
CA ASN A 267 0.76 -3.38 27.30
C ASN A 267 -0.66 -3.90 27.64
N GLY A 268 -1.71 -3.30 27.07
CA GLY A 268 -3.11 -3.63 27.37
C GLY A 268 -3.45 -5.12 27.24
N THR A 269 -4.51 -5.51 27.94
CA THR A 269 -5.04 -6.87 27.94
C THR A 269 -5.70 -7.24 26.62
N LYS A 270 -6.08 -8.53 26.49
CA LYS A 270 -6.94 -8.96 25.39
C LYS A 270 -8.33 -8.33 25.48
N ASN A 271 -8.94 -8.16 24.32
CA ASN A 271 -10.33 -7.74 24.19
C ASN A 271 -11.01 -8.68 23.18
N ASP A 272 -12.26 -9.01 23.43
CA ASP A 272 -13.11 -9.68 22.44
C ASP A 272 -13.45 -8.68 21.32
N SER A 273 -13.25 -9.08 20.09
CA SER A 273 -13.53 -8.20 18.94
C SER A 273 -15.03 -8.05 18.65
N GLY A 274 -15.84 -9.03 19.03
CA GLY A 274 -17.25 -9.12 18.66
C GLY A 274 -17.49 -9.35 17.17
N TYR A 275 -16.44 -9.58 16.36
CA TYR A 275 -16.55 -9.82 14.92
C TYR A 275 -16.54 -11.31 14.58
N ALA A 276 -17.08 -11.63 13.39
CA ALA A 276 -16.97 -12.98 12.84
C ALA A 276 -15.50 -13.37 12.60
N LEU A 277 -15.21 -14.65 12.77
CA LEU A 277 -13.87 -15.21 12.54
C LEU A 277 -13.39 -14.94 11.11
N PRO A 278 -12.09 -14.69 10.91
CA PRO A 278 -11.51 -14.64 9.57
C PRO A 278 -11.77 -15.94 8.80
N THR A 279 -12.01 -15.82 7.52
CA THR A 279 -12.14 -16.93 6.58
C THR A 279 -10.85 -17.16 5.80
N ALA A 280 -10.88 -18.02 4.78
CA ALA A 280 -9.76 -18.17 3.86
C ALA A 280 -9.51 -16.93 2.99
N THR A 281 -10.48 -16.04 2.86
CA THR A 281 -10.45 -14.94 1.90
C THR A 281 -10.64 -13.56 2.51
N VAL A 282 -11.37 -13.45 3.63
CA VAL A 282 -11.73 -12.17 4.25
C VAL A 282 -11.54 -12.15 5.76
N PHE A 283 -11.43 -10.96 6.32
CA PHE A 283 -11.52 -10.69 7.75
C PHE A 283 -12.46 -9.51 8.05
N ASN A 284 -13.00 -9.47 9.26
CA ASN A 284 -13.74 -8.34 9.80
C ASN A 284 -12.82 -7.47 10.67
N LYS A 285 -13.20 -6.22 10.87
CA LYS A 285 -12.35 -5.22 11.51
C LYS A 285 -13.14 -4.06 12.13
N ALA A 286 -12.51 -3.33 13.05
CA ALA A 286 -12.90 -1.97 13.36
C ALA A 286 -12.13 -1.00 12.48
N ASP A 287 -12.79 -0.01 11.90
CA ASP A 287 -12.17 1.09 11.19
C ASP A 287 -12.90 2.42 11.47
N THR A 288 -12.35 3.51 10.94
CA THR A 288 -12.90 4.86 11.07
C THR A 288 -13.39 5.34 9.72
N ASN A 289 -14.56 5.94 9.67
CA ASN A 289 -15.15 6.43 8.42
C ASN A 289 -14.24 7.46 7.73
N GLY A 290 -13.96 7.23 6.45
CA GLY A 290 -13.09 8.07 5.63
C GLY A 290 -11.58 7.96 5.94
N ALA A 291 -11.18 7.17 6.93
CA ALA A 291 -9.78 6.97 7.28
C ALA A 291 -9.05 6.07 6.28
N ASN A 292 -7.77 6.35 6.05
CA ASN A 292 -6.91 5.46 5.28
C ASN A 292 -6.45 4.31 6.20
N MET A 293 -6.83 3.10 5.86
CA MET A 293 -6.54 1.90 6.65
C MET A 293 -5.50 1.03 5.94
N VAL A 294 -4.66 0.38 6.73
CA VAL A 294 -3.75 -0.67 6.26
C VAL A 294 -3.83 -1.87 7.21
N ALA A 295 -3.79 -3.07 6.64
CA ALA A 295 -3.63 -4.30 7.40
C ALA A 295 -2.45 -5.12 6.87
N TYR A 296 -1.69 -5.66 7.81
CA TYR A 296 -0.65 -6.65 7.61
C TYR A 296 -1.24 -7.99 8.08
N VAL A 297 -1.32 -8.96 7.19
CA VAL A 297 -2.04 -10.22 7.41
C VAL A 297 -1.08 -11.39 7.27
N TRP A 298 -1.02 -12.25 8.28
CA TRP A 298 -0.16 -13.43 8.27
C TRP A 298 -0.96 -14.71 8.47
N ARG A 299 -0.48 -15.77 7.83
CA ARG A 299 -0.80 -17.16 8.15
C ARG A 299 0.48 -17.94 8.39
N SER A 300 0.39 -19.00 9.17
CA SER A 300 1.51 -19.93 9.38
C SER A 300 1.89 -20.66 8.08
N VAL A 301 3.19 -20.80 7.85
CA VAL A 301 3.76 -21.54 6.71
C VAL A 301 4.80 -22.52 7.23
N PRO A 302 4.60 -23.84 7.03
CA PRO A 302 5.54 -24.86 7.49
C PRO A 302 6.98 -24.58 7.05
N GLY A 303 7.93 -24.67 7.98
CA GLY A 303 9.35 -24.40 7.73
C GLY A 303 9.73 -22.92 7.55
N TYR A 304 8.78 -21.98 7.61
CA TYR A 304 9.04 -20.56 7.44
C TYR A 304 8.52 -19.70 8.59
N SER A 305 7.25 -19.87 8.96
CA SER A 305 6.61 -19.09 10.02
C SER A 305 5.60 -19.91 10.80
N LYS A 306 5.44 -19.57 12.08
CA LYS A 306 4.42 -20.16 12.95
C LYS A 306 3.82 -19.09 13.82
N MET A 307 2.50 -18.95 13.75
CA MET A 307 1.65 -18.22 14.68
C MET A 307 0.90 -19.24 15.53
N GLY A 308 0.82 -19.00 16.82
CA GLY A 308 0.19 -19.96 17.71
C GLY A 308 0.03 -19.42 19.11
N SER A 309 -0.35 -20.34 20.02
CA SER A 309 -0.42 -20.07 21.43
C SER A 309 0.29 -21.16 22.24
N TYR A 310 0.62 -20.83 23.48
CA TYR A 310 1.15 -21.76 24.45
C TYR A 310 0.68 -21.39 25.86
N LYS A 311 0.78 -22.32 26.79
CA LYS A 311 0.46 -22.10 28.19
C LYS A 311 1.71 -22.13 29.03
N GLY A 312 2.00 -21.06 29.75
CA GLY A 312 3.18 -20.96 30.64
C GLY A 312 3.07 -21.92 31.83
N ASN A 313 4.22 -22.37 32.34
CA ASN A 313 4.28 -23.24 33.52
C ASN A 313 4.96 -22.58 34.73
N GLY A 314 5.45 -21.36 34.62
CA GLY A 314 6.10 -20.62 35.68
C GLY A 314 7.41 -21.24 36.18
N ASN A 315 8.08 -22.06 35.38
CA ASN A 315 9.30 -22.76 35.74
C ASN A 315 10.48 -22.39 34.83
N THR A 316 11.68 -22.33 35.37
CA THR A 316 12.93 -22.12 34.58
C THR A 316 13.22 -23.28 33.64
N ASP A 317 12.76 -24.49 33.96
CA ASP A 317 12.62 -25.59 33.00
C ASP A 317 11.27 -25.50 32.33
N GLY A 318 11.09 -24.43 31.56
CA GLY A 318 9.85 -24.03 30.93
C GLY A 318 9.41 -24.96 29.82
N ILE A 319 8.24 -24.64 29.26
CA ILE A 319 7.66 -25.45 28.19
C ILE A 319 8.46 -25.34 26.90
N TYR A 320 8.40 -26.40 26.09
CA TYR A 320 8.82 -26.39 24.70
C TYR A 320 7.64 -26.04 23.79
N VAL A 321 7.85 -25.08 22.89
CA VAL A 321 6.85 -24.62 21.92
C VAL A 321 7.30 -25.04 20.51
N PRO A 322 6.62 -25.99 19.87
CA PRO A 322 7.00 -26.48 18.56
C PRO A 322 6.64 -25.49 17.44
N CYS A 323 7.60 -25.14 16.62
CA CYS A 323 7.41 -24.30 15.42
C CYS A 323 7.61 -25.08 14.11
N GLY A 324 8.31 -26.23 14.15
CA GLY A 324 8.71 -27.00 12.99
C GLY A 324 10.04 -26.54 12.37
N PHE A 325 10.67 -25.49 12.91
CA PHE A 325 11.93 -24.91 12.49
C PHE A 325 12.65 -24.26 13.68
N ARG A 326 13.94 -23.95 13.53
CA ARG A 326 14.67 -23.11 14.48
C ARG A 326 14.26 -21.64 14.25
N PRO A 327 13.71 -20.93 15.26
CA PRO A 327 13.39 -19.53 15.13
C PRO A 327 14.63 -18.65 14.98
N ALA A 328 14.54 -17.59 14.18
CA ALA A 328 15.40 -16.41 14.25
C ALA A 328 14.76 -15.29 15.04
N PHE A 329 13.42 -15.25 15.05
CA PHE A 329 12.62 -14.20 15.67
C PHE A 329 11.42 -14.82 16.36
N VAL A 330 11.13 -14.37 17.58
CA VAL A 330 9.92 -14.71 18.33
C VAL A 330 9.36 -13.46 18.97
N LEU A 331 8.10 -13.17 18.68
CA LEU A 331 7.29 -12.13 19.33
C LEU A 331 6.23 -12.83 20.19
N THR A 332 6.12 -12.47 21.47
CA THR A 332 5.14 -13.04 22.40
C THR A 332 4.33 -11.97 23.09
N LYS A 333 3.08 -12.32 23.45
CA LYS A 333 2.19 -11.49 24.28
C LYS A 333 1.34 -12.39 25.16
N ILE A 334 1.19 -12.05 26.44
CA ILE A 334 0.21 -12.68 27.31
C ILE A 334 -1.21 -12.41 26.81
N ASN A 335 -2.03 -13.44 26.77
CA ASN A 335 -3.42 -13.41 26.30
C ASN A 335 -4.38 -13.67 27.46
N ASP A 336 -4.34 -12.83 28.46
CA ASP A 336 -5.28 -12.85 29.59
C ASP A 336 -5.59 -11.43 30.10
N THR A 337 -6.05 -11.32 31.32
CA THR A 337 -6.45 -10.03 31.94
C THR A 337 -5.30 -9.22 32.51
N MET A 338 -4.03 -9.62 32.29
CA MET A 338 -2.87 -8.91 32.78
C MET A 338 -2.29 -7.95 31.75
N ASN A 339 -1.88 -6.77 32.25
CA ASN A 339 -1.17 -5.76 31.48
C ASN A 339 0.33 -6.07 31.47
N GLU A 340 0.76 -6.97 30.56
CA GLU A 340 2.18 -7.27 30.36
C GLU A 340 2.64 -6.85 28.98
N ASN A 341 3.92 -6.49 28.86
CA ASN A 341 4.50 -6.02 27.61
C ASN A 341 4.57 -7.11 26.54
N TRP A 342 4.62 -6.70 25.30
CA TRP A 342 5.11 -7.51 24.21
C TRP A 342 6.59 -7.80 24.40
N THR A 343 7.02 -9.00 24.05
CA THR A 343 8.44 -9.39 24.13
C THR A 343 8.91 -9.84 22.75
N ILE A 344 10.01 -9.23 22.28
CA ILE A 344 10.70 -9.57 21.02
C ILE A 344 12.06 -10.14 21.35
N SER A 345 12.32 -11.37 20.95
CA SER A 345 13.60 -12.07 21.06
C SER A 345 14.09 -12.49 19.68
N ASP A 346 15.39 -12.37 19.42
CA ASP A 346 15.97 -12.77 18.13
C ASP A 346 17.40 -13.32 18.25
N SER A 347 17.78 -14.14 17.26
CA SER A 347 19.09 -14.79 17.22
C SER A 347 20.22 -13.87 16.75
N THR A 348 19.91 -12.68 16.25
CA THR A 348 20.95 -11.72 15.82
C THR A 348 21.56 -10.99 17.00
N ARG A 349 20.73 -10.50 17.92
CA ARG A 349 21.20 -9.86 19.16
C ARG A 349 21.69 -10.86 20.19
N SER A 350 21.11 -12.06 20.26
CA SER A 350 21.52 -13.16 21.11
C SER A 350 21.81 -14.42 20.27
N PRO A 351 23.01 -14.57 19.70
CA PRO A 351 23.33 -15.65 18.77
C PRO A 351 23.47 -17.03 19.42
N SER A 352 23.62 -17.08 20.74
CA SER A 352 23.73 -18.31 21.54
C SER A 352 22.55 -18.48 22.50
N ASN A 353 22.25 -19.74 22.85
CA ASN A 353 21.29 -20.04 23.89
C ASN A 353 21.89 -19.87 25.30
N PRO A 354 21.11 -19.39 26.26
CA PRO A 354 19.77 -18.86 26.07
C PRO A 354 19.76 -17.52 25.34
N VAL A 355 18.80 -17.31 24.46
CA VAL A 355 18.47 -15.99 23.93
C VAL A 355 17.92 -15.17 25.08
N ASP A 356 18.66 -14.16 25.55
CA ASP A 356 18.37 -13.41 26.77
C ASP A 356 18.20 -11.90 26.57
N LEU A 357 18.54 -11.38 25.38
CA LEU A 357 18.22 -10.01 24.98
C LEU A 357 16.81 -9.92 24.42
N PHE A 358 16.01 -9.00 24.94
CA PHE A 358 14.67 -8.77 24.44
C PHE A 358 14.30 -7.28 24.37
N LEU A 359 13.47 -6.94 23.40
CA LEU A 359 12.84 -5.63 23.21
C LEU A 359 11.35 -5.72 23.52
N ARG A 360 10.74 -4.55 23.72
CA ARG A 360 9.30 -4.37 23.89
C ARG A 360 8.77 -3.46 22.80
N SER A 361 7.77 -3.89 22.05
CA SER A 361 7.19 -3.06 20.97
C SER A 361 6.31 -1.91 21.50
N ASP A 362 5.93 -1.97 22.74
CA ASP A 362 5.03 -1.05 23.44
C ASP A 362 5.76 -0.08 24.39
N GLU A 363 7.09 -0.09 24.37
CA GLU A 363 7.92 0.83 25.17
C GLU A 363 9.09 1.38 24.33
N ASN A 364 9.61 2.54 24.74
CA ASN A 364 10.77 3.18 24.15
C ASN A 364 12.07 2.91 24.94
N THR A 365 12.11 1.83 25.71
CA THR A 365 13.27 1.43 26.50
C THR A 365 14.30 0.71 25.62
N ALA A 366 15.57 0.78 26.03
CA ALA A 366 16.62 -0.05 25.47
C ALA A 366 16.33 -1.55 25.67
N ASP A 367 17.04 -2.41 24.96
CA ASP A 367 16.93 -3.85 25.18
C ASP A 367 17.31 -4.22 26.63
N SER A 368 16.67 -5.27 27.10
CA SER A 368 16.82 -5.76 28.46
C SER A 368 17.38 -7.19 28.46
N THR A 369 18.03 -7.58 29.55
CA THR A 369 18.61 -8.92 29.71
C THR A 369 17.95 -9.68 30.85
N GLY A 370 17.98 -11.00 30.77
CA GLY A 370 17.81 -11.89 31.91
C GLY A 370 16.40 -12.29 32.28
N ALA A 371 15.36 -11.51 31.99
CA ALA A 371 13.99 -11.82 32.42
C ALA A 371 13.30 -12.82 31.49
N ALA A 372 13.32 -12.59 30.19
CA ALA A 372 12.54 -13.36 29.19
C ALA A 372 13.38 -14.39 28.43
N LYS A 373 14.26 -15.13 29.12
CA LYS A 373 15.18 -16.11 28.50
C LYS A 373 14.43 -17.24 27.81
N MET A 374 14.90 -17.61 26.61
CA MET A 374 14.44 -18.79 25.90
C MET A 374 15.58 -19.44 25.09
N ASP A 375 15.48 -20.74 24.85
CA ASP A 375 16.36 -21.42 23.91
C ASP A 375 15.70 -21.51 22.55
N PHE A 376 16.42 -21.11 21.48
CA PHE A 376 16.04 -21.39 20.11
C PHE A 376 16.59 -22.74 19.68
N LEU A 377 15.69 -23.70 19.50
CA LEU A 377 16.00 -25.10 19.20
C LEU A 377 15.64 -25.43 17.75
N SER A 378 16.16 -26.52 17.21
CA SER A 378 16.02 -26.92 15.79
C SER A 378 14.56 -27.01 15.29
N LYS A 379 13.58 -27.24 16.18
CA LYS A 379 12.17 -27.40 15.80
C LYS A 379 11.21 -26.46 16.57
N GLY A 380 11.75 -25.46 17.30
CA GLY A 380 10.93 -24.55 18.10
C GLY A 380 11.76 -23.79 19.14
N PHE A 381 11.09 -23.27 20.14
CA PHE A 381 11.75 -22.59 21.27
C PHE A 381 11.32 -23.20 22.61
N LYS A 382 12.18 -23.05 23.62
CA LYS A 382 11.88 -23.49 24.99
C LYS A 382 12.11 -22.33 25.95
N LEU A 383 11.13 -22.09 26.83
CA LEU A 383 11.24 -21.03 27.84
C LEU A 383 12.23 -21.41 28.93
N ARG A 384 13.02 -20.44 29.41
CA ARG A 384 14.04 -20.59 30.43
C ARG A 384 13.92 -19.57 31.56
N ASN A 385 12.70 -19.20 31.88
CA ASN A 385 12.40 -18.14 32.85
C ASN A 385 11.07 -18.39 33.57
N THR A 386 10.81 -17.59 34.60
CA THR A 386 9.55 -17.56 35.35
C THR A 386 8.82 -16.21 35.18
N ASP A 387 9.26 -15.37 34.23
CA ASP A 387 8.77 -14.00 34.04
C ASP A 387 7.35 -14.00 33.49
N ASP A 388 6.50 -13.16 34.04
CA ASP A 388 5.07 -13.07 33.68
C ASP A 388 4.84 -12.63 32.23
N LYS A 389 5.82 -11.96 31.59
CA LYS A 389 5.74 -11.56 30.17
C LYS A 389 5.77 -12.75 29.20
N THR A 390 6.37 -13.88 29.62
CA THR A 390 6.58 -15.01 28.69
C THR A 390 6.20 -16.37 29.29
N ASN A 391 6.24 -16.58 30.63
CA ASN A 391 6.08 -17.91 31.22
C ASN A 391 5.36 -17.98 32.56
N ARG A 392 4.40 -17.08 32.85
CA ARG A 392 3.57 -17.19 34.04
C ARG A 392 2.83 -18.51 34.10
N SER A 393 2.80 -19.14 35.26
CA SER A 393 2.06 -20.41 35.48
C SER A 393 0.58 -20.28 35.15
N GLY A 394 0.12 -21.12 34.25
CA GLY A 394 -1.29 -21.20 33.85
C GLY A 394 -1.76 -20.14 32.86
N ALA A 395 -0.95 -19.09 32.57
CA ALA A 395 -1.31 -18.06 31.61
C ALA A 395 -1.17 -18.54 30.16
N THR A 396 -2.06 -18.07 29.30
CA THR A 396 -1.98 -18.31 27.85
C THR A 396 -1.25 -17.17 27.16
N TYR A 397 -0.42 -17.49 26.20
CA TYR A 397 0.33 -16.55 25.37
C TYR A 397 0.05 -16.79 23.91
N ILE A 398 0.03 -15.72 23.12
CA ILE A 398 0.11 -15.79 21.67
C ILE A 398 1.55 -15.52 21.23
N PHE A 399 1.95 -16.07 20.10
CA PHE A 399 3.27 -15.84 19.53
C PHE A 399 3.28 -15.79 18.02
N MET A 400 4.29 -15.09 17.48
CA MET A 400 4.73 -15.14 16.09
C MET A 400 6.18 -15.58 16.08
N ALA A 401 6.51 -16.61 15.31
CA ALA A 401 7.88 -17.08 15.12
C ALA A 401 8.21 -17.16 13.64
N PHE A 402 9.44 -16.76 13.29
CA PHE A 402 9.98 -16.83 11.93
C PHE A 402 11.29 -17.60 11.93
N ALA A 403 11.49 -18.41 10.89
CA ALA A 403 12.64 -19.31 10.79
C ALA A 403 13.95 -18.56 10.56
N GLU A 404 15.05 -19.08 11.13
CA GLU A 404 16.40 -18.58 10.91
C GLU A 404 16.85 -18.79 9.46
N GLN A 405 16.45 -19.91 8.87
CA GLN A 405 16.64 -20.19 7.46
C GLN A 405 15.32 -20.76 6.92
N THR A 406 14.90 -20.26 5.78
CA THR A 406 13.71 -20.80 5.13
C THR A 406 14.09 -22.16 4.51
N SER A 407 13.45 -23.23 4.94
CA SER A 407 13.55 -24.54 4.30
C SER A 407 12.85 -24.62 2.95
N ILE A 408 12.57 -23.50 2.31
CA ILE A 408 12.06 -23.42 0.95
C ILE A 408 13.25 -23.57 -0.01
N SER A 409 13.95 -24.69 0.09
CA SER A 409 14.78 -25.19 -1.00
C SER A 409 13.84 -25.64 -2.13
N PRO A 410 14.18 -25.39 -3.40
CA PRO A 410 13.46 -25.98 -4.54
C PRO A 410 13.40 -27.52 -4.49
N TYR A 411 14.16 -28.13 -3.60
CA TYR A 411 14.26 -29.59 -3.43
C TYR A 411 13.59 -30.12 -2.14
N HIS A 412 12.85 -29.29 -1.38
CA HIS A 412 12.16 -29.69 -0.14
C HIS A 412 13.03 -30.43 0.90
N THR A 413 14.32 -30.19 0.92
CA THR A 413 15.21 -30.78 1.93
C THR A 413 15.38 -29.83 3.11
N ASP A 414 15.02 -30.29 4.31
CA ASP A 414 15.26 -29.60 5.58
C ASP A 414 16.78 -29.41 5.77
N THR A 415 17.27 -28.18 5.60
CA THR A 415 18.69 -27.86 5.75
C THR A 415 19.10 -27.42 7.16
N ASN A 416 18.23 -27.59 8.15
CA ASN A 416 18.47 -27.14 9.52
C ASN A 416 19.05 -28.23 10.42
N ALA A 417 20.23 -28.74 10.08
CA ALA A 417 21.06 -29.45 11.00
C ALA A 417 22.17 -28.51 11.48
N ARG A 418 21.95 -27.82 12.58
CA ARG A 418 22.99 -27.24 13.45
C ARG A 418 22.68 -27.54 14.90
#